data_7ef43a1b4aa436d22a0fa1420f2f924c
#
_entry.id   7ef43a1b4aa436d22a0fa1420f2f924c
#
_cell.length_a   1.000
_cell.length_b   1.000
_cell.length_c   1.000
_cell.angle_alpha   90.00
_cell.angle_beta   90.00
_cell.angle_gamma   90.00
#
_symmetry.space_group_name_H-M   'P 1'
#
loop_
_entity.id
_entity.type
_entity.pdbx_description
1 polymer ?
#
loop_
_entity_poly.entity_id
_entity_poly.type
_entity_poly.pdbx_seq_one_letter_code
_entity_poly.pdbx_strand_id
1 'polypeptide(L)'
;MNDSIDFQIVTESIASMLEPHARVIEFISPYWNFIVVLLAMLLMVVNKHLYTLRFRMMLSVLTQPSDTDKMTREWNPIVSVNGFTIFVSYVAMMALVVQKIVLIYSGNTILYSSFSFYIDVCTFITALCVVQYLVITLYGWLFNIQSATTHQEVTHLSSMAILNIVMIPLNLIIIFYPIKIILIITISIILIIIVIRIIKTFFEFQLLSRMNLLNNFLYFCTLEIIPLSVAIIMVKRLIVTDCVL
;
A
#
# COMPACT_ATOMS: atom_id res chain seq x y z
N MET A 1 -46.16 41.26 -22.69
CA MET A 1 -46.30 39.80 -22.52
C MET A 1 -44.98 39.06 -22.83
N ASN A 2 -43.91 39.77 -23.20
CA ASN A 2 -42.56 39.20 -23.45
C ASN A 2 -41.60 39.23 -22.26
N ASP A 3 -41.81 40.13 -21.30
CA ASP A 3 -40.85 40.32 -20.19
C ASP A 3 -40.85 39.19 -19.16
N SER A 4 -41.91 38.38 -19.09
CA SER A 4 -41.98 37.22 -18.18
C SER A 4 -41.25 35.98 -18.70
N ILE A 5 -41.04 35.86 -20.02
CA ILE A 5 -40.34 34.74 -20.63
C ILE A 5 -38.84 34.93 -20.53
N ASP A 6 -38.34 36.16 -20.70
CA ASP A 6 -36.90 36.46 -20.54
C ASP A 6 -36.42 36.30 -19.10
N PHE A 7 -37.26 36.56 -18.10
CA PHE A 7 -36.89 36.38 -16.71
C PHE A 7 -36.78 34.92 -16.29
N GLN A 8 -37.62 34.03 -16.86
CA GLN A 8 -37.51 32.57 -16.63
C GLN A 8 -36.25 31.99 -17.26
N ILE A 9 -35.90 32.39 -18.47
CA ILE A 9 -34.70 31.92 -19.16
C ILE A 9 -33.43 32.36 -18.42
N VAL A 10 -33.43 33.61 -17.91
CA VAL A 10 -32.28 34.10 -17.13
C VAL A 10 -32.17 33.41 -15.77
N THR A 11 -33.30 33.12 -15.08
CA THR A 11 -33.28 32.37 -13.81
C THR A 11 -32.88 30.90 -14.00
N GLU A 12 -33.30 30.21 -15.05
CA GLU A 12 -32.84 28.88 -15.37
C GLU A 12 -31.34 28.86 -15.76
N SER A 13 -30.88 29.87 -16.50
CA SER A 13 -29.49 30.01 -16.88
C SER A 13 -28.59 30.30 -15.66
N ILE A 14 -29.06 31.13 -14.71
CA ILE A 14 -28.37 31.39 -13.45
C ILE A 14 -28.45 30.19 -12.51
N ALA A 15 -29.56 29.46 -12.46
CA ALA A 15 -29.69 28.23 -11.67
C ALA A 15 -28.77 27.12 -12.21
N SER A 16 -28.61 27.02 -13.54
CA SER A 16 -27.66 26.07 -14.16
C SER A 16 -26.19 26.48 -13.99
N MET A 17 -25.89 27.77 -13.82
CA MET A 17 -24.56 28.26 -13.46
C MET A 17 -24.27 28.20 -11.96
N LEU A 18 -25.31 28.24 -11.12
CA LEU A 18 -25.24 28.12 -9.66
C LEU A 18 -25.48 26.70 -9.16
N GLU A 19 -25.84 25.76 -10.04
CA GLU A 19 -25.61 24.38 -9.70
C GLU A 19 -24.10 24.25 -9.48
N PRO A 20 -23.65 24.18 -8.21
CA PRO A 20 -22.29 23.84 -7.96
C PRO A 20 -22.10 22.53 -8.71
N HIS A 21 -21.04 22.42 -9.47
CA HIS A 21 -20.47 21.17 -9.97
C HIS A 21 -20.02 20.31 -8.78
N ALA A 22 -20.80 20.25 -7.76
CA ALA A 22 -20.97 19.13 -6.90
C ALA A 22 -21.77 18.06 -7.68
N ARG A 23 -21.20 17.55 -8.78
CA ARG A 23 -21.27 16.10 -8.90
C ARG A 23 -20.59 15.60 -7.64
N VAL A 24 -21.35 15.56 -6.57
CA VAL A 24 -21.20 14.53 -5.57
C VAL A 24 -21.38 13.26 -6.40
N ILE A 25 -20.26 12.82 -6.97
CA ILE A 25 -20.14 11.45 -7.40
C ILE A 25 -20.42 10.74 -6.08
N GLU A 26 -21.66 10.28 -5.90
CA GLU A 26 -21.99 9.32 -4.86
C GLU A 26 -21.10 8.13 -5.15
N PHE A 27 -19.86 8.20 -4.70
CA PHE A 27 -18.95 7.09 -4.59
C PHE A 27 -19.53 6.23 -3.50
N ILE A 28 -20.62 5.53 -3.83
CA ILE A 28 -21.11 4.44 -2.99
C ILE A 28 -20.00 3.40 -3.04
N SER A 29 -19.10 3.51 -2.06
CA SER A 29 -18.09 2.47 -1.86
C SER A 29 -18.85 1.16 -1.70
N PRO A 30 -18.64 0.15 -2.55
CA PRO A 30 -19.35 -1.11 -2.44
C PRO A 30 -19.17 -1.66 -1.03
N TYR A 31 -20.22 -2.21 -0.44
CA TYR A 31 -20.26 -2.71 0.95
C TYR A 31 -19.13 -3.68 1.27
N TRP A 32 -18.65 -4.43 0.27
CA TRP A 32 -17.56 -5.37 0.44
C TRP A 32 -16.22 -4.70 0.81
N ASN A 33 -15.97 -3.43 0.43
CA ASN A 33 -14.76 -2.70 0.85
C ASN A 33 -14.69 -2.56 2.37
N PHE A 34 -15.84 -2.26 2.99
CA PHE A 34 -15.92 -2.18 4.45
C PHE A 34 -15.69 -3.54 5.11
N ILE A 35 -16.23 -4.62 4.52
CA ILE A 35 -16.00 -5.99 5.01
C ILE A 35 -14.52 -6.36 4.96
N VAL A 36 -13.82 -5.99 3.88
CA VAL A 36 -12.37 -6.24 3.75
C VAL A 36 -11.58 -5.50 4.83
N VAL A 37 -11.88 -4.24 5.09
CA VAL A 37 -11.21 -3.47 6.16
C VAL A 37 -11.48 -4.08 7.53
N LEU A 38 -12.71 -4.49 7.80
CA LEU A 38 -13.09 -5.13 9.06
C LEU A 38 -12.39 -6.48 9.23
N LEU A 39 -12.27 -7.28 8.17
CA LEU A 39 -11.55 -8.55 8.18
C LEU A 39 -10.05 -8.33 8.44
N ALA A 40 -9.43 -7.37 7.77
CA ALA A 40 -8.04 -7.02 7.99
C ALA A 40 -7.78 -6.52 9.42
N MET A 41 -8.68 -5.71 9.95
CA MET A 41 -8.63 -5.26 11.35
C MET A 41 -8.73 -6.46 12.31
N LEU A 42 -9.65 -7.39 12.06
CA LEU A 42 -9.81 -8.60 12.86
C LEU A 42 -8.52 -9.44 12.84
N LEU A 43 -7.93 -9.66 11.66
CA LEU A 43 -6.67 -10.40 11.51
C LEU A 43 -5.54 -9.75 12.32
N MET A 44 -5.43 -8.42 12.32
CA MET A 44 -4.42 -7.68 13.08
C MET A 44 -4.66 -7.77 14.59
N VAL A 45 -5.91 -7.70 15.05
CA VAL A 45 -6.27 -7.85 16.47
C VAL A 45 -5.97 -9.27 16.95
N VAL A 46 -6.35 -10.29 16.19
CA VAL A 46 -6.06 -11.70 16.49
C VAL A 46 -4.55 -11.92 16.56
N ASN A 47 -3.81 -11.37 15.60
CA ASN A 47 -2.36 -11.47 15.56
C ASN A 47 -1.70 -10.81 16.79
N LYS A 48 -2.14 -9.61 17.16
CA LYS A 48 -1.69 -8.92 18.37
C LYS A 48 -2.02 -9.74 19.63
N HIS A 49 -3.18 -10.38 19.70
CA HIS A 49 -3.61 -11.12 20.89
C HIS A 49 -2.85 -12.44 21.04
N LEU A 50 -2.71 -13.21 19.96
CA LEU A 50 -2.03 -14.51 19.98
C LEU A 50 -0.49 -14.37 20.08
N TYR A 51 0.10 -13.32 19.50
CA TYR A 51 1.55 -13.15 19.37
C TYR A 51 2.04 -11.81 19.91
N THR A 52 1.54 -11.38 21.08
CA THR A 52 1.77 -10.04 21.66
C THR A 52 3.25 -9.64 21.69
N LEU A 53 4.13 -10.52 22.13
CA LEU A 53 5.57 -10.24 22.27
C LEU A 53 6.22 -10.06 20.88
N ARG A 54 5.94 -10.95 19.95
CA ARG A 54 6.46 -10.90 18.57
C ARG A 54 5.94 -9.67 17.82
N PHE A 55 4.67 -9.37 17.99
CA PHE A 55 4.04 -8.20 17.39
C PHE A 55 4.66 -6.88 17.90
N ARG A 56 4.95 -6.78 19.20
CA ARG A 56 5.64 -5.62 19.78
C ARG A 56 7.06 -5.49 19.23
N MET A 57 7.82 -6.59 19.15
CA MET A 57 9.16 -6.60 18.55
C MET A 57 9.13 -6.14 17.09
N MET A 58 8.16 -6.62 16.29
CA MET A 58 7.99 -6.16 14.90
C MET A 58 7.79 -4.65 14.79
N LEU A 59 7.01 -4.05 15.69
CA LEU A 59 6.78 -2.60 15.65
C LEU A 59 8.02 -1.81 16.06
N SER A 60 8.86 -2.35 16.98
CA SER A 60 10.09 -1.69 17.43
C SER A 60 11.26 -1.85 16.46
N VAL A 61 11.23 -2.84 15.56
CA VAL A 61 12.29 -3.09 14.57
C VAL A 61 12.64 -1.83 13.77
N LEU A 62 11.67 -1.02 13.34
CA LEU A 62 11.95 0.20 12.58
C LEU A 62 12.66 1.29 13.38
N THR A 63 12.55 1.27 14.71
CA THR A 63 13.12 2.29 15.60
C THR A 63 14.38 1.82 16.31
N GLN A 64 14.52 0.50 16.57
CA GLN A 64 15.61 -0.08 17.35
C GLN A 64 16.31 -1.20 16.57
N PRO A 65 17.56 -1.00 16.14
CA PRO A 65 18.30 -2.05 15.39
C PRO A 65 18.60 -3.29 16.23
N SER A 66 18.71 -3.16 17.56
CA SER A 66 18.93 -4.30 18.47
C SER A 66 17.81 -5.34 18.44
N ASP A 67 16.59 -4.93 18.12
CA ASP A 67 15.44 -5.83 18.08
C ASP A 67 15.40 -6.65 16.78
N THR A 68 16.01 -6.14 15.71
CA THR A 68 16.21 -6.90 14.46
C THR A 68 17.09 -8.13 14.71
N ASP A 69 18.21 -7.96 15.44
CA ASP A 69 19.13 -9.05 15.79
C ASP A 69 18.46 -10.14 16.64
N LYS A 70 17.68 -9.75 17.63
CA LYS A 70 16.94 -10.70 18.47
C LYS A 70 15.93 -11.48 17.65
N MET A 71 15.20 -10.78 16.78
CA MET A 71 14.14 -11.37 15.98
C MET A 71 14.69 -12.37 14.95
N THR A 72 15.84 -12.08 14.32
CA THR A 72 16.49 -12.98 13.37
C THR A 72 17.05 -14.25 14.03
N ARG A 73 17.49 -14.18 15.29
CA ARG A 73 18.03 -15.34 16.02
C ARG A 73 16.96 -16.26 16.56
N GLU A 74 15.88 -15.71 17.07
CA GLU A 74 14.85 -16.47 17.79
C GLU A 74 13.74 -17.02 16.89
N TRP A 75 13.59 -16.47 15.68
CA TRP A 75 12.40 -16.76 14.89
C TRP A 75 12.63 -16.54 13.39
N ASN A 76 12.08 -17.47 12.59
CA ASN A 76 11.95 -17.27 11.13
C ASN A 76 10.57 -16.60 10.83
N PRO A 77 10.53 -15.28 10.62
CA PRO A 77 9.28 -14.54 10.56
C PRO A 77 8.41 -14.90 9.38
N ILE A 78 8.98 -15.37 8.28
CA ILE A 78 8.30 -15.57 7.01
C ILE A 78 7.48 -16.85 7.01
N VAL A 79 8.01 -17.93 7.59
CA VAL A 79 7.33 -19.26 7.64
C VAL A 79 6.30 -19.32 8.77
N SER A 80 6.22 -18.28 9.61
CA SER A 80 5.30 -18.25 10.74
C SER A 80 3.89 -17.81 10.33
N VAL A 81 2.90 -18.37 11.00
CA VAL A 81 1.48 -17.96 10.85
C VAL A 81 1.31 -16.45 11.07
N ASN A 82 2.08 -15.88 12.00
CA ASN A 82 2.08 -14.45 12.27
C ASN A 82 2.52 -13.61 11.06
N GLY A 83 3.63 -13.98 10.40
CA GLY A 83 4.09 -13.29 9.18
C GLY A 83 3.09 -13.40 8.04
N PHE A 84 2.52 -14.58 7.85
CA PHE A 84 1.52 -14.81 6.81
C PHE A 84 0.24 -13.97 7.02
N THR A 85 -0.27 -13.88 8.24
CA THR A 85 -1.47 -13.06 8.52
C THR A 85 -1.22 -11.57 8.31
N ILE A 86 -0.03 -11.06 8.67
CA ILE A 86 0.38 -9.67 8.39
C ILE A 86 0.46 -9.44 6.88
N PHE A 87 1.08 -10.36 6.14
CA PHE A 87 1.21 -10.28 4.69
C PHE A 87 -0.16 -10.22 3.99
N VAL A 88 -1.07 -11.14 4.31
CA VAL A 88 -2.42 -11.18 3.72
C VAL A 88 -3.18 -9.88 4.00
N SER A 89 -3.14 -9.41 5.25
CA SER A 89 -3.78 -8.16 5.64
C SER A 89 -3.17 -6.95 4.91
N TYR A 90 -1.83 -6.91 4.75
CA TYR A 90 -1.13 -5.86 4.01
C TYR A 90 -1.54 -5.82 2.53
N VAL A 91 -1.55 -6.97 1.86
CA VAL A 91 -1.97 -7.07 0.45
C VAL A 91 -3.41 -6.58 0.28
N ALA A 92 -4.31 -7.02 1.15
CA ALA A 92 -5.71 -6.60 1.11
C ALA A 92 -5.88 -5.08 1.26
N MET A 93 -5.16 -4.47 2.20
CA MET A 93 -5.22 -3.03 2.44
C MET A 93 -4.58 -2.20 1.32
N MET A 94 -3.41 -2.63 0.81
CA MET A 94 -2.76 -1.97 -0.33
C MET A 94 -3.62 -2.04 -1.58
N ALA A 95 -4.26 -3.18 -1.84
CA ALA A 95 -5.14 -3.33 -3.00
C ALA A 95 -6.34 -2.38 -2.96
N LEU A 96 -6.93 -2.15 -1.77
CA LEU A 96 -7.99 -1.15 -1.61
C LEU A 96 -7.50 0.27 -1.94
N VAL A 97 -6.30 0.66 -1.49
CA VAL A 97 -5.74 1.99 -1.82
C VAL A 97 -5.51 2.12 -3.31
N VAL A 98 -4.89 1.13 -3.96
CA VAL A 98 -4.65 1.14 -5.42
C VAL A 98 -5.97 1.21 -6.18
N GLN A 99 -6.96 0.43 -5.79
CA GLN A 99 -8.30 0.48 -6.39
C GLN A 99 -8.91 1.88 -6.28
N LYS A 100 -8.81 2.53 -5.12
CA LYS A 100 -9.33 3.89 -4.92
C LYS A 100 -8.58 4.93 -5.73
N ILE A 101 -7.26 4.79 -5.89
CA ILE A 101 -6.46 5.63 -6.77
C ILE A 101 -6.99 5.53 -8.20
N VAL A 102 -7.10 4.33 -8.74
CA VAL A 102 -7.56 4.10 -10.11
C VAL A 102 -8.98 4.64 -10.28
N LEU A 103 -9.88 4.34 -9.35
CA LEU A 103 -11.27 4.79 -9.37
C LEU A 103 -11.42 6.32 -9.45
N ILE A 104 -10.63 7.06 -8.66
CA ILE A 104 -10.71 8.54 -8.59
C ILE A 104 -10.10 9.19 -9.83
N TYR A 105 -9.10 8.57 -10.45
CA TYR A 105 -8.38 9.18 -11.57
C TYR A 105 -8.83 8.69 -12.95
N SER A 106 -9.37 7.46 -13.09
CA SER A 106 -9.83 6.94 -14.39
C SER A 106 -11.22 7.40 -14.78
N GLY A 107 -12.08 7.79 -13.84
CA GLY A 107 -13.46 8.19 -14.10
C GLY A 107 -14.42 7.03 -14.45
N ASN A 108 -13.93 5.83 -14.72
CA ASN A 108 -14.75 4.66 -15.06
C ASN A 108 -15.14 3.89 -13.78
N THR A 109 -16.21 4.34 -13.13
CA THR A 109 -16.62 3.86 -11.82
C THR A 109 -17.13 2.42 -11.82
N ILE A 110 -17.78 1.97 -12.90
CA ILE A 110 -18.42 0.65 -12.97
C ILE A 110 -17.37 -0.47 -12.99
N LEU A 111 -16.35 -0.33 -13.84
CA LEU A 111 -15.31 -1.34 -13.99
C LEU A 111 -14.43 -1.46 -12.73
N TYR A 112 -13.97 -0.32 -12.22
CA TYR A 112 -13.01 -0.29 -11.12
C TYR A 112 -13.62 -0.43 -9.72
N SER A 113 -14.94 -0.32 -9.58
CA SER A 113 -15.62 -0.64 -8.32
C SER A 113 -15.91 -2.14 -8.17
N SER A 114 -15.64 -2.95 -9.19
CA SER A 114 -15.93 -4.38 -9.17
C SER A 114 -15.01 -5.15 -8.21
N PHE A 115 -15.52 -6.21 -7.62
CA PHE A 115 -14.76 -7.14 -6.78
C PHE A 115 -13.70 -7.91 -7.59
N SER A 116 -13.98 -8.19 -8.86
CA SER A 116 -13.03 -8.84 -9.77
C SER A 116 -11.76 -8.02 -9.94
N PHE A 117 -11.90 -6.72 -10.21
CA PHE A 117 -10.75 -5.81 -10.31
C PHE A 117 -9.91 -5.76 -9.02
N TYR A 118 -10.58 -5.77 -7.87
CA TYR A 118 -9.89 -5.83 -6.58
C TYR A 118 -9.04 -7.11 -6.44
N ILE A 119 -9.57 -8.28 -6.84
CA ILE A 119 -8.83 -9.56 -6.82
C ILE A 119 -7.62 -9.50 -7.76
N ASP A 120 -7.77 -8.92 -8.96
CA ASP A 120 -6.67 -8.77 -9.91
C ASP A 120 -5.54 -7.92 -9.32
N VAL A 121 -5.89 -6.81 -8.65
CA VAL A 121 -4.91 -5.97 -7.94
C VAL A 121 -4.25 -6.72 -6.78
N CYS A 122 -5.01 -7.48 -5.97
CA CYS A 122 -4.46 -8.33 -4.92
C CYS A 122 -3.45 -9.34 -5.48
N THR A 123 -3.80 -10.01 -6.56
CA THR A 123 -2.93 -11.00 -7.23
C THR A 123 -1.65 -10.35 -7.73
N PHE A 124 -1.76 -9.18 -8.35
CA PHE A 124 -0.62 -8.42 -8.83
C PHE A 124 0.33 -7.99 -7.69
N ILE A 125 -0.20 -7.43 -6.61
CA ILE A 125 0.61 -7.03 -5.44
C ILE A 125 1.28 -8.25 -4.80
N THR A 126 0.54 -9.36 -4.67
CA THR A 126 1.08 -10.63 -4.16
C THR A 126 2.23 -11.12 -5.02
N ALA A 127 2.07 -11.13 -6.35
CA ALA A 127 3.12 -11.53 -7.28
C ALA A 127 4.37 -10.66 -7.14
N LEU A 128 4.23 -9.33 -7.05
CA LEU A 128 5.35 -8.41 -6.83
C LEU A 128 6.08 -8.71 -5.53
N CYS A 129 5.35 -8.91 -4.42
CA CYS A 129 5.95 -9.23 -3.12
C CYS A 129 6.68 -10.58 -3.14
N VAL A 130 6.10 -11.60 -3.79
CA VAL A 130 6.72 -12.93 -3.92
C VAL A 130 8.00 -12.85 -4.75
N VAL A 131 7.97 -12.15 -5.89
CA VAL A 131 9.16 -11.95 -6.73
C VAL A 131 10.25 -11.21 -5.94
N GLN A 132 9.90 -10.14 -5.24
CA GLN A 132 10.84 -9.40 -4.41
C GLN A 132 11.49 -10.30 -3.34
N TYR A 133 10.69 -11.10 -2.65
CA TYR A 133 11.19 -12.06 -1.67
C TYR A 133 12.13 -13.10 -2.27
N LEU A 134 11.76 -13.71 -3.41
CA LEU A 134 12.59 -14.68 -4.11
C LEU A 134 13.94 -14.08 -4.52
N VAL A 135 13.96 -12.85 -5.02
CA VAL A 135 15.20 -12.17 -5.42
C VAL A 135 16.10 -11.92 -4.21
N ILE A 136 15.54 -11.47 -3.06
CA ILE A 136 16.30 -11.26 -1.80
C ILE A 136 16.96 -12.58 -1.36
N THR A 137 16.18 -13.65 -1.28
CA THR A 137 16.64 -14.96 -0.83
C THR A 137 17.70 -15.53 -1.77
N LEU A 138 17.48 -15.46 -3.09
CA LEU A 138 18.41 -15.93 -4.10
C LEU A 138 19.74 -15.17 -4.05
N TYR A 139 19.68 -13.86 -3.87
CA TYR A 139 20.87 -13.01 -3.73
C TYR A 139 21.67 -13.39 -2.45
N GLY A 140 20.96 -13.57 -1.32
CA GLY A 140 21.58 -14.02 -0.07
C GLY A 140 22.32 -15.33 -0.21
N TRP A 141 21.74 -16.28 -0.94
CA TRP A 141 22.35 -17.57 -1.22
C TRP A 141 23.56 -17.47 -2.16
N LEU A 142 23.42 -16.69 -3.26
CA LEU A 142 24.47 -16.56 -4.28
C LEU A 142 25.74 -15.89 -3.74
N PHE A 143 25.59 -14.86 -2.92
CA PHE A 143 26.72 -14.10 -2.35
C PHE A 143 27.13 -14.54 -0.95
N ASN A 144 26.51 -15.59 -0.41
CA ASN A 144 26.74 -16.10 0.94
C ASN A 144 26.63 -15.04 2.05
N ILE A 145 25.64 -14.15 1.91
CA ILE A 145 25.33 -13.06 2.87
C ILE A 145 23.96 -13.26 3.52
N GLN A 146 23.62 -14.49 3.84
CA GLN A 146 22.30 -14.87 4.37
C GLN A 146 21.91 -14.06 5.63
N SER A 147 22.87 -13.72 6.47
CA SER A 147 22.60 -12.88 7.65
C SER A 147 22.04 -11.51 7.28
N ALA A 148 22.63 -10.83 6.30
CA ALA A 148 22.18 -9.50 5.87
C ALA A 148 20.80 -9.57 5.19
N THR A 149 20.55 -10.59 4.37
CA THR A 149 19.25 -10.76 3.71
C THR A 149 18.14 -11.11 4.68
N THR A 150 18.40 -11.93 5.70
CA THR A 150 17.41 -12.23 6.74
C THR A 150 17.02 -10.97 7.54
N HIS A 151 17.99 -10.09 7.84
CA HIS A 151 17.70 -8.80 8.45
C HIS A 151 16.78 -7.92 7.56
N GLN A 152 17.05 -7.90 6.25
CA GLN A 152 16.22 -7.18 5.29
C GLN A 152 14.78 -7.74 5.24
N GLU A 153 14.62 -9.06 5.24
CA GLU A 153 13.31 -9.72 5.25
C GLU A 153 12.50 -9.36 6.52
N VAL A 154 13.16 -9.37 7.68
CA VAL A 154 12.54 -8.96 8.96
C VAL A 154 12.11 -7.50 8.91
N THR A 155 12.96 -6.61 8.42
CA THR A 155 12.66 -5.18 8.30
C THR A 155 11.52 -4.93 7.31
N HIS A 156 11.46 -5.71 6.22
CA HIS A 156 10.37 -5.66 5.24
C HIS A 156 9.03 -6.07 5.88
N LEU A 157 8.99 -7.21 6.57
CA LEU A 157 7.79 -7.69 7.25
C LEU A 157 7.32 -6.73 8.35
N SER A 158 8.26 -6.15 9.11
CA SER A 158 7.97 -5.11 10.12
C SER A 158 7.35 -3.86 9.49
N SER A 159 7.86 -3.41 8.35
CA SER A 159 7.28 -2.27 7.63
C SER A 159 5.87 -2.55 7.13
N MET A 160 5.59 -3.78 6.67
CA MET A 160 4.24 -4.22 6.30
C MET A 160 3.28 -4.16 7.50
N ALA A 161 3.73 -4.58 8.69
CA ALA A 161 2.91 -4.52 9.90
C ALA A 161 2.56 -3.08 10.30
N ILE A 162 3.53 -2.16 10.23
CA ILE A 162 3.30 -0.74 10.54
C ILE A 162 2.40 -0.09 9.49
N LEU A 163 2.67 -0.32 8.20
CA LEU A 163 1.81 0.16 7.12
C LEU A 163 0.37 -0.31 7.32
N ASN A 164 0.18 -1.56 7.68
CA ASN A 164 -1.15 -2.13 7.91
C ASN A 164 -1.92 -1.39 9.01
N ILE A 165 -1.28 -1.14 10.16
CA ILE A 165 -1.88 -0.41 11.29
C ILE A 165 -2.30 1.00 10.86
N VAL A 166 -1.46 1.67 10.08
CA VAL A 166 -1.72 3.04 9.61
C VAL A 166 -2.79 3.06 8.52
N MET A 167 -2.80 2.05 7.64
CA MET A 167 -3.75 1.99 6.52
C MET A 167 -5.17 1.62 6.94
N ILE A 168 -5.36 0.88 8.04
CA ILE A 168 -6.70 0.54 8.54
C ILE A 168 -7.57 1.79 8.76
N PRO A 169 -7.18 2.76 9.60
CA PRO A 169 -7.99 3.97 9.80
C PRO A 169 -8.07 4.84 8.54
N LEU A 170 -7.01 4.92 7.75
CA LEU A 170 -7.00 5.72 6.53
C LEU A 170 -7.96 5.17 5.46
N ASN A 171 -7.95 3.84 5.23
CA ASN A 171 -8.90 3.21 4.31
C ASN A 171 -10.35 3.37 4.80
N LEU A 172 -10.57 3.30 6.10
CA LEU A 172 -11.90 3.52 6.68
C LEU A 172 -12.39 4.93 6.40
N ILE A 173 -11.52 5.94 6.58
CA ILE A 173 -11.85 7.33 6.25
C ILE A 173 -12.14 7.48 4.74
N ILE A 174 -11.32 6.89 3.85
CA ILE A 174 -11.52 6.95 2.40
C ILE A 174 -12.84 6.30 1.97
N ILE A 175 -13.28 5.24 2.65
CA ILE A 175 -14.55 4.56 2.35
C ILE A 175 -15.74 5.49 2.64
N PHE A 176 -15.71 6.21 3.76
CA PHE A 176 -16.81 7.12 4.15
C PHE A 176 -16.71 8.50 3.51
N TYR A 177 -15.48 8.98 3.27
CA TYR A 177 -15.21 10.31 2.71
C TYR A 177 -14.22 10.21 1.55
N PRO A 178 -14.67 9.88 0.33
CA PRO A 178 -13.82 9.68 -0.85
C PRO A 178 -13.32 11.02 -1.44
N ILE A 179 -12.64 11.82 -0.63
CA ILE A 179 -12.09 13.11 -1.03
C ILE A 179 -10.67 12.92 -1.56
N LYS A 180 -10.32 13.55 -2.68
CA LYS A 180 -8.97 13.49 -3.29
C LYS A 180 -7.85 13.86 -2.30
N ILE A 181 -8.10 14.82 -1.42
CA ILE A 181 -7.12 15.28 -0.42
C ILE A 181 -6.74 14.15 0.54
N ILE A 182 -7.72 13.37 1.03
CA ILE A 182 -7.47 12.25 1.96
C ILE A 182 -6.64 11.17 1.27
N LEU A 183 -6.91 10.91 -0.01
CA LEU A 183 -6.12 9.96 -0.79
C LEU A 183 -4.66 10.41 -0.96
N ILE A 184 -4.44 11.69 -1.25
CA ILE A 184 -3.09 12.27 -1.37
C ILE A 184 -2.34 12.16 -0.03
N ILE A 185 -3.00 12.46 1.09
CA ILE A 185 -2.42 12.31 2.43
C ILE A 185 -2.06 10.84 2.68
N THR A 186 -2.93 9.91 2.33
CA THR A 186 -2.67 8.46 2.48
C THR A 186 -1.46 8.01 1.69
N ILE A 187 -1.37 8.41 0.42
CA ILE A 187 -0.21 8.10 -0.44
C ILE A 187 1.06 8.70 0.13
N SER A 188 1.01 9.95 0.62
CA SER A 188 2.16 10.62 1.22
C SER A 188 2.67 9.89 2.47
N ILE A 189 1.78 9.44 3.35
CA ILE A 189 2.14 8.67 4.55
C ILE A 189 2.77 7.32 4.16
N ILE A 190 2.20 6.60 3.20
CA ILE A 190 2.74 5.34 2.69
C ILE A 190 4.16 5.57 2.15
N LEU A 191 4.36 6.61 1.35
CA LEU A 191 5.64 6.94 0.75
C LEU A 191 6.69 7.28 1.81
N ILE A 192 6.34 8.04 2.85
CA ILE A 192 7.23 8.36 3.97
C ILE A 192 7.69 7.08 4.68
N ILE A 193 6.77 6.15 4.99
CA ILE A 193 7.11 4.89 5.67
C ILE A 193 8.02 4.03 4.78
N ILE A 194 7.76 3.97 3.48
CA ILE A 194 8.62 3.26 2.52
C ILE A 194 10.02 3.87 2.47
N VAL A 195 10.15 5.19 2.43
CA VAL A 195 11.45 5.89 2.42
C VAL A 195 12.22 5.60 3.71
N ILE A 196 11.58 5.67 4.88
CA ILE A 196 12.21 5.32 6.17
C ILE A 196 12.71 3.88 6.15
N ARG A 197 11.91 2.94 5.65
CA ARG A 197 12.31 1.54 5.46
C ARG A 197 13.55 1.42 4.58
N ILE A 198 13.53 2.05 3.41
CA ILE A 198 14.64 2.02 2.44
C ILE A 198 15.93 2.51 3.08
N ILE A 199 15.89 3.66 3.76
CA ILE A 199 17.05 4.25 4.44
C ILE A 199 17.60 3.27 5.49
N LYS A 200 16.73 2.73 6.35
CA LYS A 200 17.12 1.78 7.40
C LYS A 200 17.75 0.53 6.81
N THR A 201 17.09 -0.11 5.84
CA THR A 201 17.59 -1.33 5.22
C THR A 201 18.95 -1.10 4.55
N PHE A 202 19.16 0.06 3.92
CA PHE A 202 20.44 0.43 3.32
C PHE A 202 21.57 0.48 4.36
N PHE A 203 21.35 1.13 5.49
CA PHE A 203 22.34 1.22 6.57
C PHE A 203 22.62 -0.14 7.22
N GLU A 204 21.61 -0.92 7.54
CA GLU A 204 21.77 -2.25 8.14
C GLU A 204 22.51 -3.20 7.18
N PHE A 205 22.15 -3.20 5.89
CA PHE A 205 22.80 -4.02 4.89
C PHE A 205 24.28 -3.65 4.70
N GLN A 206 24.62 -2.36 4.71
CA GLN A 206 25.99 -1.89 4.60
C GLN A 206 26.87 -2.34 5.78
N LEU A 207 26.30 -2.36 7.00
CA LEU A 207 27.02 -2.80 8.20
C LEU A 207 27.28 -4.31 8.19
N LEU A 208 26.34 -5.10 7.67
CA LEU A 208 26.38 -6.56 7.73
C LEU A 208 27.08 -7.21 6.53
N SER A 209 26.97 -6.64 5.33
CA SER A 209 27.43 -7.30 4.10
C SER A 209 28.94 -7.18 3.83
N ARG A 210 29.64 -6.24 4.48
CA ARG A 210 31.07 -5.92 4.20
C ARG A 210 31.41 -5.73 2.71
N MET A 211 30.42 -5.53 1.86
CA MET A 211 30.57 -5.32 0.42
C MET A 211 30.94 -3.88 0.09
N ASN A 212 31.53 -3.67 -1.11
CA ASN A 212 31.81 -2.34 -1.61
C ASN A 212 30.50 -1.54 -1.77
N LEU A 213 30.54 -0.25 -1.44
CA LEU A 213 29.42 0.67 -1.51
C LEU A 213 28.68 0.64 -2.87
N LEU A 214 29.41 0.49 -3.97
CA LEU A 214 28.87 0.41 -5.32
C LEU A 214 27.99 -0.83 -5.55
N ASN A 215 28.43 -1.99 -5.09
CA ASN A 215 27.68 -3.23 -5.21
C ASN A 215 26.40 -3.20 -4.35
N ASN A 216 26.49 -2.63 -3.15
CA ASN A 216 25.34 -2.42 -2.29
C ASN A 216 24.32 -1.48 -2.91
N PHE A 217 24.77 -0.38 -3.52
CA PHE A 217 23.89 0.58 -4.17
C PHE A 217 23.17 -0.03 -5.37
N LEU A 218 23.89 -0.77 -6.23
CA LEU A 218 23.29 -1.47 -7.38
C LEU A 218 22.26 -2.51 -6.94
N TYR A 219 22.58 -3.31 -5.93
CA TYR A 219 21.66 -4.27 -5.34
C TYR A 219 20.38 -3.58 -4.86
N PHE A 220 20.55 -2.48 -4.14
CA PHE A 220 19.42 -1.76 -3.57
C PHE A 220 18.53 -1.13 -4.64
N CYS A 221 19.13 -0.54 -5.67
CA CYS A 221 18.41 0.02 -6.82
C CYS A 221 17.59 -1.05 -7.55
N THR A 222 18.14 -2.24 -7.76
CA THR A 222 17.43 -3.31 -8.45
C THR A 222 16.30 -3.89 -7.59
N LEU A 223 16.48 -4.02 -6.31
CA LEU A 223 15.58 -4.77 -5.44
C LEU A 223 14.43 -3.92 -4.88
N GLU A 224 14.68 -2.66 -4.57
CA GLU A 224 13.68 -1.76 -3.99
C GLU A 224 13.03 -0.83 -5.04
N ILE A 225 13.83 -0.30 -5.99
CA ILE A 225 13.34 0.69 -6.95
C ILE A 225 12.59 0.04 -8.11
N ILE A 226 13.02 -1.14 -8.61
CA ILE A 226 12.37 -1.79 -9.74
C ILE A 226 10.92 -2.21 -9.41
N PRO A 227 10.61 -2.94 -8.32
CA PRO A 227 9.23 -3.30 -8.01
C PRO A 227 8.33 -2.08 -7.83
N LEU A 228 8.84 -1.03 -7.20
CA LEU A 228 8.11 0.23 -7.01
C LEU A 228 7.82 0.91 -8.35
N SER A 229 8.80 0.98 -9.24
CA SER A 229 8.63 1.58 -10.57
C SER A 229 7.64 0.80 -11.43
N VAL A 230 7.68 -0.53 -11.38
CA VAL A 230 6.72 -1.41 -12.08
C VAL A 230 5.30 -1.16 -11.56
N ALA A 231 5.11 -1.06 -10.25
CA ALA A 231 3.82 -0.76 -9.65
C ALA A 231 3.28 0.61 -10.12
N ILE A 232 4.11 1.65 -10.12
CA ILE A 232 3.75 3.01 -10.57
C ILE A 232 3.38 3.00 -12.06
N ILE A 233 4.18 2.35 -12.92
CA ILE A 233 3.93 2.26 -14.36
C ILE A 233 2.62 1.54 -14.64
N MET A 234 2.33 0.47 -13.89
CA MET A 234 1.10 -0.31 -14.05
C MET A 234 -0.13 0.53 -13.68
N VAL A 235 -0.09 1.21 -12.53
CA VAL A 235 -1.17 2.13 -12.12
C VAL A 235 -1.36 3.25 -13.16
N LYS A 236 -0.26 3.85 -13.65
CA LYS A 236 -0.31 4.88 -14.68
C LYS A 236 -0.95 4.35 -15.98
N ARG A 237 -0.60 3.14 -16.43
CA ARG A 237 -1.19 2.53 -17.61
C ARG A 237 -2.70 2.34 -17.45
N LEU A 238 -3.15 1.80 -16.32
CA LEU A 238 -4.58 1.64 -16.04
C LEU A 238 -5.35 2.96 -16.14
N ILE A 239 -4.76 4.06 -15.64
CA ILE A 239 -5.40 5.38 -15.70
C ILE A 239 -5.42 5.93 -17.14
N VAL A 240 -4.34 5.76 -17.91
CA VAL A 240 -4.18 6.37 -19.25
C VAL A 240 -4.96 5.58 -20.31
N THR A 241 -5.05 4.24 -20.22
CA THR A 241 -5.73 3.42 -21.23
C THR A 241 -7.22 3.76 -21.30
N ASP A 242 -7.84 4.17 -20.21
CA ASP A 242 -9.27 4.53 -20.18
C ASP A 242 -9.55 6.00 -20.58
N CYS A 243 -8.53 6.85 -20.64
CA CYS A 243 -8.71 8.21 -21.17
C CYS A 243 -8.71 8.25 -22.71
N VAL A 244 -8.40 7.13 -23.38
CA VAL A 244 -8.26 7.04 -24.85
C VAL A 244 -9.43 6.26 -25.48
N LEU A 245 -10.26 5.60 -24.70
CA LEU A 245 -11.53 4.95 -25.12
C LEU A 245 -12.74 5.80 -24.75
#